data_ade4a852bc117aa4c764c06fa5858786
#
_entry.id   ade4a852bc117aa4c764c06fa5858786
#
_cell.length_a   1.000
_cell.length_b   1.000
_cell.length_c   1.000
_cell.angle_alpha   90.00
_cell.angle_beta   90.00
_cell.angle_gamma   90.00
#
_symmetry.space_group_name_H-M   'P 1'
#
loop_
_entity.id
_entity.type
_entity.pdbx_description
1 polymer ?
#
loop_
_entity_poly.entity_id
_entity_poly.type
_entity_poly.pdbx_seq_one_letter_code
_entity_poly.pdbx_strand_id
1 'polypeptide(L)'
;ALEDLGSAGVDHWLSAITAGACEVRIQAYPDMPDRLVAHLEDQLAQGRAILEALGHNPGRLQWFSDKEQESSLALPRHSGLTPRLHSLEQPQAFGTDKDAPSAMVKMAGGRPGNTGAADGVEAPGKRERLTLVLDHLAATGHVDGERHPMPPGSPFGGIEVNADACTLCMGCVASCPTGALGAGGDTPRLDFREADCVQCGLCSKSCPESAIRLTPGFLASAERSQWRVCHEDAPFHCIVCGSAFA
;
A
#
# COMPACT_ATOMS: atom_id res chain seq x y z
N ALA A 1 -4.26 -23.69 -12.99
CA ALA A 1 -2.89 -23.54 -12.49
C ALA A 1 -2.37 -22.21 -13.02
N LEU A 2 -1.89 -21.32 -12.15
CA LEU A 2 -1.17 -20.14 -12.56
C LEU A 2 0.19 -20.62 -13.09
N GLU A 3 0.46 -20.41 -14.37
CA GLU A 3 1.72 -20.79 -15.01
C GLU A 3 2.91 -20.00 -14.44
N ASP A 4 2.62 -18.96 -13.65
CA ASP A 4 3.63 -18.07 -13.06
C ASP A 4 3.27 -17.70 -11.62
N LEU A 5 3.57 -18.61 -10.68
CA LEU A 5 3.40 -18.37 -9.25
C LEU A 5 4.18 -17.12 -8.75
N GLY A 6 5.28 -16.78 -9.42
CA GLY A 6 6.09 -15.59 -9.09
C GLY A 6 5.38 -14.27 -9.38
N SER A 7 4.33 -14.25 -10.21
CA SER A 7 3.55 -13.05 -10.49
C SER A 7 2.46 -12.77 -9.44
N ALA A 8 2.05 -13.79 -8.68
CA ALA A 8 1.02 -13.69 -7.66
C ALA A 8 1.66 -13.42 -6.29
N GLY A 9 1.73 -12.16 -5.88
CA GLY A 9 2.25 -11.74 -4.59
C GLY A 9 1.18 -11.45 -3.55
N VAL A 10 1.60 -10.85 -2.45
CA VAL A 10 0.77 -10.48 -1.30
C VAL A 10 -0.48 -9.69 -1.69
N ASP A 11 -0.40 -8.83 -2.70
CA ASP A 11 -1.52 -8.05 -3.22
C ASP A 11 -2.65 -8.93 -3.76
N HIS A 12 -2.33 -10.02 -4.48
CA HIS A 12 -3.32 -10.97 -5.00
C HIS A 12 -3.91 -11.84 -3.89
N TRP A 13 -3.09 -12.30 -2.96
CA TRP A 13 -3.54 -13.16 -1.86
C TRP A 13 -4.47 -12.42 -0.91
N LEU A 14 -4.13 -11.20 -0.55
CA LEU A 14 -5.00 -10.35 0.26
C LEU A 14 -6.26 -9.93 -0.50
N SER A 15 -6.18 -9.70 -1.83
CA SER A 15 -7.37 -9.46 -2.66
C SER A 15 -8.34 -10.63 -2.65
N ALA A 16 -7.84 -11.87 -2.71
CA ALA A 16 -8.71 -13.04 -2.62
C ALA A 16 -9.42 -13.13 -1.27
N ILE A 17 -8.72 -12.78 -0.18
CA ILE A 17 -9.30 -12.72 1.17
C ILE A 17 -10.40 -11.65 1.25
N THR A 18 -10.18 -10.45 0.71
CA THR A 18 -11.19 -9.37 0.71
C THR A 18 -12.38 -9.72 -0.19
N ALA A 19 -12.18 -10.52 -1.25
CA ALA A 19 -13.25 -11.06 -2.08
C ALA A 19 -14.04 -12.21 -1.44
N GLY A 20 -13.72 -12.58 -0.19
CA GLY A 20 -14.48 -13.60 0.57
C GLY A 20 -13.86 -14.98 0.63
N ALA A 21 -12.63 -15.19 0.12
CA ALA A 21 -11.92 -16.46 0.33
C ALA A 21 -11.68 -16.70 1.82
N CYS A 22 -12.06 -17.88 2.34
CA CYS A 22 -11.79 -18.23 3.74
C CYS A 22 -10.30 -18.35 4.00
N GLU A 23 -9.55 -18.91 3.04
CA GLU A 23 -8.11 -19.10 3.09
C GLU A 23 -7.51 -19.06 1.68
N VAL A 24 -6.22 -18.74 1.60
CA VAL A 24 -5.41 -18.80 0.38
C VAL A 24 -4.29 -19.79 0.63
N ARG A 25 -4.20 -20.81 -0.22
CA ARG A 25 -3.18 -21.85 -0.15
C ARG A 25 -2.17 -21.65 -1.28
N ILE A 26 -0.91 -21.50 -0.92
CA ILE A 26 0.20 -21.39 -1.87
C ILE A 26 0.89 -22.75 -1.89
N GLN A 27 0.80 -23.45 -3.01
CA GLN A 27 1.38 -24.78 -3.17
C GLN A 27 2.75 -24.70 -3.83
N ALA A 28 3.78 -25.16 -3.14
CA ALA A 28 5.09 -25.40 -3.73
C ALA A 28 5.05 -26.67 -4.59
N TYR A 29 5.74 -26.66 -5.71
CA TYR A 29 5.98 -27.85 -6.53
C TYR A 29 7.45 -28.30 -6.40
N PRO A 30 7.77 -29.61 -6.64
CA PRO A 30 9.07 -30.18 -6.30
C PRO A 30 10.28 -29.52 -6.97
N ASP A 31 10.10 -29.02 -8.20
CA ASP A 31 11.16 -28.42 -9.01
C ASP A 31 11.20 -26.87 -8.91
N MET A 32 10.55 -26.31 -7.90
CA MET A 32 10.55 -24.85 -7.71
C MET A 32 11.96 -24.37 -7.33
N PRO A 33 12.51 -23.33 -8.02
CA PRO A 33 13.81 -22.78 -7.68
C PRO A 33 13.84 -22.23 -6.25
N ASP A 34 14.88 -22.49 -5.48
CA ASP A 34 15.03 -22.08 -4.07
C ASP A 34 14.81 -20.57 -3.88
N ARG A 35 15.32 -19.74 -4.80
CA ARG A 35 15.11 -18.28 -4.75
C ARG A 35 13.65 -17.87 -4.89
N LEU A 36 12.84 -18.65 -5.62
CA LEU A 36 11.41 -18.39 -5.75
C LEU A 36 10.67 -18.82 -4.49
N VAL A 37 11.05 -19.96 -3.90
CA VAL A 37 10.53 -20.41 -2.61
C VAL A 37 10.80 -19.36 -1.55
N ALA A 38 12.03 -18.92 -1.38
CA ALA A 38 12.41 -17.88 -0.42
C ALA A 38 11.62 -16.56 -0.64
N HIS A 39 11.46 -16.14 -1.90
CA HIS A 39 10.68 -14.94 -2.22
C HIS A 39 9.21 -15.09 -1.83
N LEU A 40 8.59 -16.23 -2.09
CA LEU A 40 7.18 -16.49 -1.73
C LEU A 40 7.00 -16.61 -0.22
N GLU A 41 7.97 -17.20 0.49
CA GLU A 41 7.97 -17.26 1.95
C GLU A 41 8.07 -15.86 2.58
N ASP A 42 8.94 -14.99 2.06
CA ASP A 42 9.03 -13.59 2.48
C ASP A 42 7.71 -12.84 2.25
N GLN A 43 7.10 -13.02 1.08
CA GLN A 43 5.79 -12.43 0.75
C GLN A 43 4.69 -12.97 1.69
N LEU A 44 4.73 -14.26 2.00
CA LEU A 44 3.78 -14.89 2.90
C LEU A 44 3.93 -14.36 4.34
N ALA A 45 5.16 -14.22 4.82
CA ALA A 45 5.45 -13.64 6.12
C ALA A 45 4.94 -12.18 6.20
N GLN A 46 5.14 -11.38 5.15
CA GLN A 46 4.60 -10.02 5.07
C GLN A 46 3.06 -10.01 5.10
N GLY A 47 2.41 -10.86 4.29
CA GLY A 47 0.95 -10.96 4.25
C GLY A 47 0.35 -11.37 5.59
N ARG A 48 0.97 -12.31 6.29
CA ARG A 48 0.54 -12.74 7.64
C ARG A 48 0.69 -11.61 8.66
N ALA A 49 1.83 -10.92 8.66
CA ALA A 49 2.05 -9.79 9.56
C ALA A 49 1.04 -8.64 9.32
N ILE A 50 0.66 -8.38 8.07
CA ILE A 50 -0.39 -7.41 7.74
C ILE A 50 -1.75 -7.85 8.28
N LEU A 51 -2.14 -9.12 8.05
CA LEU A 51 -3.41 -9.63 8.56
C LEU A 51 -3.48 -9.54 10.08
N GLU A 52 -2.41 -9.92 10.78
CA GLU A 52 -2.31 -9.82 12.24
C GLU A 52 -2.41 -8.38 12.72
N ALA A 53 -1.66 -7.45 12.12
CA ALA A 53 -1.70 -6.03 12.45
C ALA A 53 -3.08 -5.39 12.25
N LEU A 54 -3.87 -5.92 11.31
CA LEU A 54 -5.24 -5.45 11.04
C LEU A 54 -6.32 -6.29 11.76
N GLY A 55 -5.94 -7.13 12.73
CA GLY A 55 -6.86 -7.92 13.55
C GLY A 55 -7.52 -9.09 12.83
N HIS A 56 -6.96 -9.51 11.70
CA HIS A 56 -7.41 -10.70 10.96
C HIS A 56 -6.55 -11.93 11.29
N ASN A 57 -7.11 -13.11 11.09
CA ASN A 57 -6.38 -14.36 11.31
C ASN A 57 -5.25 -14.55 10.26
N PRO A 58 -3.97 -14.52 10.64
CA PRO A 58 -2.85 -14.74 9.73
C PRO A 58 -2.81 -16.16 9.13
N GLY A 59 -3.43 -17.14 9.80
CA GLY A 59 -3.55 -18.52 9.33
C GLY A 59 -4.40 -18.67 8.06
N ARG A 60 -5.07 -17.61 7.58
CA ARG A 60 -5.77 -17.60 6.28
C ARG A 60 -4.80 -17.64 5.10
N LEU A 61 -3.53 -17.36 5.28
CA LEU A 61 -2.46 -17.53 4.29
C LEU A 61 -1.62 -18.75 4.67
N GLN A 62 -1.63 -19.79 3.85
CA GLN A 62 -0.97 -21.05 4.15
C GLN A 62 -0.01 -21.45 3.02
N TRP A 63 1.11 -22.03 3.45
CA TRP A 63 2.09 -22.66 2.58
C TRP A 63 1.93 -24.17 2.62
N PHE A 64 1.88 -24.80 1.47
CA PHE A 64 1.83 -26.27 1.36
C PHE A 64 2.98 -26.77 0.49
N SER A 65 3.69 -27.77 0.99
CA SER A 65 4.64 -28.57 0.23
C SER A 65 4.06 -29.97 -0.04
N ASP A 66 4.42 -30.59 -1.14
CA ASP A 66 3.93 -31.94 -1.51
C ASP A 66 4.19 -33.00 -0.43
N LYS A 67 5.19 -32.77 0.45
CA LYS A 67 5.51 -33.68 1.58
C LYS A 67 4.44 -33.72 2.66
N GLU A 68 3.60 -32.70 2.76
CA GLU A 68 2.53 -32.62 3.77
C GLU A 68 1.17 -33.08 3.24
N GLN A 69 1.07 -33.33 1.93
CA GLN A 69 -0.20 -33.63 1.25
C GLN A 69 -0.72 -35.04 1.57
N GLU A 70 0.11 -36.01 1.91
CA GLU A 70 -0.33 -37.36 2.27
C GLU A 70 -1.07 -37.42 3.59
N SER A 71 -0.87 -36.46 4.50
CA SER A 71 -1.47 -36.45 5.84
C SER A 71 -2.77 -35.64 5.95
N SER A 72 -3.04 -34.72 5.02
CA SER A 72 -4.14 -33.72 5.14
C SER A 72 -5.31 -33.91 4.17
N LEU A 73 -5.36 -35.01 3.40
CA LEU A 73 -6.46 -35.28 2.45
C LEU A 73 -7.77 -35.77 3.11
N ALA A 74 -7.90 -35.66 4.43
CA ALA A 74 -9.19 -35.81 5.09
C ALA A 74 -9.94 -34.47 5.16
N LEU A 75 -10.25 -33.87 4.00
CA LEU A 75 -11.27 -32.83 3.94
C LEU A 75 -12.60 -33.45 4.36
N PRO A 76 -13.33 -32.87 5.34
CA PRO A 76 -14.74 -33.22 5.52
C PRO A 76 -15.45 -32.87 4.22
N ARG A 77 -15.89 -33.88 3.50
CA ARG A 77 -16.80 -33.70 2.37
C ARG A 77 -18.07 -33.09 2.96
N HIS A 78 -18.21 -31.78 2.89
CA HIS A 78 -19.49 -31.13 3.07
C HIS A 78 -20.39 -31.59 1.92
N SER A 79 -21.05 -32.72 2.12
CA SER A 79 -22.15 -33.16 1.29
C SER A 79 -23.27 -32.15 1.46
N GLY A 80 -23.52 -31.34 0.44
CA GLY A 80 -24.82 -30.68 0.31
C GLY A 80 -24.88 -29.18 0.06
N LEU A 81 -23.83 -28.52 -0.39
CA LEU A 81 -23.94 -27.15 -0.92
C LEU A 81 -23.43 -27.12 -2.35
N THR A 82 -24.32 -27.42 -3.31
CA THR A 82 -24.13 -26.94 -4.68
C THR A 82 -24.08 -25.41 -4.64
N PRO A 83 -23.01 -24.77 -5.15
CA PRO A 83 -23.02 -23.33 -5.30
C PRO A 83 -24.13 -22.99 -6.28
N ARG A 84 -25.23 -22.40 -5.82
CA ARG A 84 -26.12 -21.67 -6.71
C ARG A 84 -25.28 -20.50 -7.21
N LEU A 85 -24.87 -20.57 -8.46
CA LEU A 85 -24.50 -19.41 -9.25
C LEU A 85 -25.75 -18.51 -9.30
N HIS A 86 -25.88 -17.64 -8.30
CA HIS A 86 -26.72 -16.47 -8.46
C HIS A 86 -26.04 -15.63 -9.53
N SER A 87 -26.74 -15.48 -10.64
CA SER A 87 -26.44 -14.50 -11.67
C SER A 87 -26.02 -13.20 -10.99
N LEU A 88 -24.80 -12.74 -11.29
CA LEU A 88 -24.35 -11.42 -10.89
C LEU A 88 -25.27 -10.42 -11.59
N GLU A 89 -26.33 -10.01 -10.91
CA GLU A 89 -27.04 -8.80 -11.29
C GLU A 89 -26.04 -7.66 -11.25
N GLN A 90 -25.96 -6.96 -12.36
CA GLN A 90 -25.11 -5.80 -12.55
C GLN A 90 -25.35 -4.81 -11.38
N PRO A 91 -24.30 -4.20 -10.81
CA PRO A 91 -24.48 -3.17 -9.80
C PRO A 91 -25.30 -2.05 -10.41
N GLN A 92 -26.46 -1.79 -9.82
CA GLN A 92 -27.33 -0.69 -10.20
C GLN A 92 -26.53 0.60 -10.04
N ALA A 93 -26.52 1.40 -11.12
CA ALA A 93 -25.90 2.70 -11.14
C ALA A 93 -26.43 3.56 -9.97
N PHE A 94 -25.53 4.01 -9.10
CA PHE A 94 -25.84 5.00 -8.09
C PHE A 94 -26.37 6.25 -8.78
N GLY A 95 -27.54 6.69 -8.34
CA GLY A 95 -28.20 7.87 -8.85
C GLY A 95 -27.28 9.11 -8.79
N THR A 96 -27.20 9.81 -9.90
CA THR A 96 -26.52 11.09 -10.00
C THR A 96 -27.31 12.13 -9.25
N ASP A 97 -26.89 12.44 -8.02
CA ASP A 97 -27.36 13.60 -7.28
C ASP A 97 -26.77 14.87 -7.93
N LYS A 98 -27.64 15.68 -8.55
CA LYS A 98 -27.26 16.85 -9.36
C LYS A 98 -26.96 18.11 -8.55
N ASP A 99 -26.91 18.03 -7.20
CA ASP A 99 -26.81 19.19 -6.34
C ASP A 99 -25.62 19.18 -5.37
N ALA A 100 -24.51 18.50 -5.70
CA ALA A 100 -23.27 18.65 -4.94
C ALA A 100 -22.44 19.82 -5.49
N PRO A 101 -22.00 20.79 -4.65
CA PRO A 101 -21.18 21.91 -5.11
C PRO A 101 -19.82 21.39 -5.61
N SER A 102 -19.52 21.73 -6.85
CA SER A 102 -18.25 21.41 -7.54
C SER A 102 -17.10 22.12 -6.85
N ALA A 103 -16.41 21.43 -5.94
CA ALA A 103 -15.09 21.83 -5.48
C ALA A 103 -14.07 21.42 -6.54
N MET A 104 -13.68 22.37 -7.35
CA MET A 104 -12.68 22.23 -8.39
C MET A 104 -11.29 22.15 -7.75
N VAL A 105 -10.83 20.93 -7.43
CA VAL A 105 -9.44 20.67 -7.06
C VAL A 105 -8.60 20.74 -8.32
N LYS A 106 -7.88 21.84 -8.51
CA LYS A 106 -6.83 21.94 -9.52
C LYS A 106 -5.68 21.03 -9.10
N MET A 107 -5.56 19.88 -9.74
CA MET A 107 -4.36 19.06 -9.71
C MET A 107 -3.28 19.76 -10.54
N ALA A 108 -2.34 20.42 -9.88
CA ALA A 108 -1.14 20.95 -10.52
C ALA A 108 -0.04 19.86 -10.47
N GLY A 109 0.51 19.49 -11.62
CA GLY A 109 1.80 18.82 -11.75
C GLY A 109 1.81 17.30 -11.96
N GLY A 110 1.07 16.78 -12.93
CA GLY A 110 1.33 15.47 -13.51
C GLY A 110 2.40 15.55 -14.59
N ARG A 111 3.46 14.72 -14.47
CA ARG A 111 4.42 14.51 -15.57
C ARG A 111 3.69 14.03 -16.83
N PRO A 112 3.98 14.56 -18.04
CA PRO A 112 3.41 14.02 -19.26
C PRO A 112 4.09 12.71 -19.63
N GLY A 113 3.37 11.61 -19.50
CA GLY A 113 3.78 10.29 -19.91
C GLY A 113 2.66 9.58 -20.67
N ASN A 114 2.80 9.54 -21.98
CA ASN A 114 2.17 8.63 -22.93
C ASN A 114 0.64 8.75 -23.12
N THR A 115 0.27 9.59 -24.09
CA THR A 115 -1.07 9.60 -24.70
C THR A 115 -1.18 8.46 -25.72
N GLY A 116 -1.79 7.36 -25.31
CA GLY A 116 -2.28 6.32 -26.20
C GLY A 116 -3.74 6.05 -25.85
N ALA A 117 -4.62 6.47 -26.76
CA ALA A 117 -6.07 6.34 -26.59
C ALA A 117 -6.54 4.88 -26.59
N ALA A 118 -7.37 4.52 -25.61
CA ALA A 118 -8.51 3.60 -25.75
C ALA A 118 -9.33 3.63 -24.47
N ASP A 119 -10.64 3.78 -24.59
CA ASP A 119 -11.64 3.74 -23.53
C ASP A 119 -11.71 2.33 -22.90
N GLY A 120 -10.78 2.01 -22.02
CA GLY A 120 -10.74 0.84 -21.19
C GLY A 120 -10.42 1.28 -19.76
N VAL A 121 -11.26 0.93 -18.80
CA VAL A 121 -10.92 1.03 -17.38
C VAL A 121 -9.66 0.19 -17.18
N GLU A 122 -8.52 0.85 -17.13
CA GLU A 122 -7.24 0.19 -16.89
C GLU A 122 -7.28 -0.45 -15.49
N ALA A 123 -6.98 -1.73 -15.42
CA ALA A 123 -6.96 -2.44 -14.14
C ALA A 123 -5.96 -1.74 -13.19
N PRO A 124 -6.31 -1.56 -11.91
CA PRO A 124 -5.46 -0.84 -10.97
C PRO A 124 -4.06 -1.48 -10.90
N GLY A 125 -3.04 -0.66 -10.86
CA GLY A 125 -1.66 -1.10 -10.71
C GLY A 125 -1.48 -1.90 -9.41
N LYS A 126 -0.39 -2.68 -9.33
CA LYS A 126 -0.11 -3.53 -8.16
C LYS A 126 -0.17 -2.75 -6.83
N ARG A 127 0.40 -1.54 -6.80
CA ARG A 127 0.41 -0.69 -5.60
C ARG A 127 -0.98 -0.17 -5.24
N GLU A 128 -1.71 0.32 -6.23
CA GLU A 128 -3.07 0.82 -6.04
C GLU A 128 -4.00 -0.28 -5.54
N ARG A 129 -3.94 -1.47 -6.14
CA ARG A 129 -4.68 -2.64 -5.67
C ARG A 129 -4.34 -2.99 -4.23
N LEU A 130 -3.04 -3.01 -3.88
CA LEU A 130 -2.61 -3.29 -2.51
C LEU A 130 -3.18 -2.25 -1.53
N THR A 131 -3.16 -0.97 -1.88
CA THR A 131 -3.73 0.09 -1.04
C THR A 131 -5.22 -0.12 -0.80
N LEU A 132 -6.00 -0.36 -1.85
CA LEU A 132 -7.44 -0.63 -1.74
C LEU A 132 -7.75 -1.84 -0.85
N VAL A 133 -6.96 -2.91 -0.99
CA VAL A 133 -7.10 -4.12 -0.18
C VAL A 133 -6.77 -3.87 1.29
N LEU A 134 -5.71 -3.13 1.56
CA LEU A 134 -5.32 -2.78 2.94
C LEU A 134 -6.35 -1.88 3.61
N ASP A 135 -6.91 -0.91 2.88
CA ASP A 135 -7.95 -0.03 3.40
C ASP A 135 -9.25 -0.82 3.69
N HIS A 136 -9.61 -1.79 2.85
CA HIS A 136 -10.74 -2.69 3.10
C HIS A 136 -10.50 -3.59 4.34
N LEU A 137 -9.32 -4.18 4.46
CA LEU A 137 -8.97 -5.01 5.63
C LEU A 137 -8.96 -4.18 6.92
N ALA A 138 -8.46 -2.94 6.87
CA ALA A 138 -8.50 -2.03 8.00
C ALA A 138 -9.93 -1.66 8.41
N ALA A 139 -10.83 -1.48 7.43
CA ALA A 139 -12.24 -1.16 7.70
C ALA A 139 -13.04 -2.34 8.26
N THR A 140 -12.63 -3.58 7.98
CA THR A 140 -13.33 -4.80 8.40
C THR A 140 -12.67 -5.52 9.59
N GLY A 141 -11.47 -5.13 9.95
CA GLY A 141 -10.70 -5.68 11.05
C GLY A 141 -10.74 -4.83 12.31
N HIS A 142 -9.74 -5.02 13.15
CA HIS A 142 -9.51 -4.21 14.35
C HIS A 142 -8.15 -3.52 14.20
N VAL A 143 -8.18 -2.20 14.09
CA VAL A 143 -6.98 -1.37 14.00
C VAL A 143 -6.75 -0.67 15.34
N ASP A 144 -5.53 -0.76 15.85
CA ASP A 144 -5.12 -0.17 17.13
C ASP A 144 -4.42 1.19 16.99
N GLY A 145 -4.12 1.60 15.76
CA GLY A 145 -3.38 2.84 15.48
C GLY A 145 -1.87 2.71 15.68
N GLU A 146 -1.40 1.53 16.04
CA GLU A 146 0.01 1.29 16.34
C GLU A 146 0.83 0.89 15.11
N ARG A 147 2.15 0.99 15.24
CA ARG A 147 3.09 0.52 14.22
C ARG A 147 3.58 -0.87 14.56
N HIS A 148 3.18 -1.83 13.75
CA HIS A 148 3.54 -3.23 13.90
C HIS A 148 4.86 -3.56 13.21
N PRO A 149 5.72 -4.38 13.82
CA PRO A 149 6.96 -4.85 13.20
C PRO A 149 6.64 -5.69 11.97
N MET A 150 7.47 -5.54 10.93
CA MET A 150 7.34 -6.28 9.68
C MET A 150 8.60 -7.09 9.42
N PRO A 151 8.52 -8.18 8.65
CA PRO A 151 9.69 -8.94 8.22
C PRO A 151 10.74 -8.04 7.56
N PRO A 152 12.04 -8.36 7.68
CA PRO A 152 13.12 -7.63 7.05
C PRO A 152 12.90 -7.46 5.55
N GLY A 153 13.23 -6.28 5.01
CA GLY A 153 13.02 -5.99 3.59
C GLY A 153 11.58 -5.64 3.20
N SER A 154 10.66 -5.59 4.18
CA SER A 154 9.29 -5.16 3.91
C SER A 154 9.22 -3.71 3.40
N PRO A 155 8.38 -3.43 2.39
CA PRO A 155 8.25 -2.09 1.82
C PRO A 155 7.30 -1.19 2.62
N PHE A 156 7.02 -1.53 3.87
CA PHE A 156 6.11 -0.77 4.73
C PHE A 156 6.87 0.00 5.80
N GLY A 157 6.48 1.25 6.01
CA GLY A 157 7.02 2.10 7.05
C GLY A 157 6.81 3.57 6.79
N GLY A 158 7.08 4.35 7.82
CA GLY A 158 7.02 5.79 7.80
C GLY A 158 8.40 6.45 7.74
N ILE A 159 8.37 7.73 7.99
CA ILE A 159 9.55 8.55 8.22
C ILE A 159 9.35 9.42 9.46
N GLU A 160 10.44 9.76 10.11
CA GLU A 160 10.50 10.84 11.09
C GLU A 160 11.39 11.95 10.53
N VAL A 161 10.95 13.19 10.71
CA VAL A 161 11.68 14.38 10.29
C VAL A 161 12.06 15.16 11.54
N ASN A 162 13.36 15.42 11.70
CA ASN A 162 13.85 16.36 12.72
C ASN A 162 13.59 17.79 12.21
N ALA A 163 12.58 18.44 12.78
CA ALA A 163 12.17 19.79 12.39
C ALA A 163 13.28 20.83 12.59
N ASP A 164 14.07 20.70 13.67
CA ASP A 164 15.14 21.63 13.97
C ASP A 164 16.30 21.59 12.96
N ALA A 165 16.47 20.44 12.31
CA ALA A 165 17.50 20.25 11.28
C ALA A 165 16.98 20.44 9.87
N CYS A 166 15.68 20.35 9.65
CA CYS A 166 15.07 20.40 8.32
C CYS A 166 14.99 21.84 7.80
N THR A 167 15.71 22.13 6.72
CA THR A 167 15.73 23.46 6.08
C THR A 167 14.64 23.62 5.00
N LEU A 168 13.70 22.69 4.87
CA LEU A 168 12.64 22.69 3.85
C LEU A 168 13.16 22.85 2.40
N CYS A 169 14.38 22.36 2.11
CA CYS A 169 15.01 22.46 0.79
C CYS A 169 14.34 21.62 -0.31
N MET A 170 13.36 20.79 0.03
CA MET A 170 12.58 19.91 -0.86
C MET A 170 13.40 18.88 -1.65
N GLY A 171 14.67 18.67 -1.34
CA GLY A 171 15.51 17.65 -1.99
C GLY A 171 14.94 16.23 -1.84
N CYS A 172 14.34 15.93 -0.68
CA CYS A 172 13.68 14.65 -0.42
C CYS A 172 12.40 14.45 -1.26
N VAL A 173 11.66 15.51 -1.54
CA VAL A 173 10.47 15.48 -2.43
C VAL A 173 10.91 15.16 -3.84
N ALA A 174 11.93 15.87 -4.36
CA ALA A 174 12.46 15.67 -5.71
C ALA A 174 13.06 14.25 -5.90
N SER A 175 13.60 13.64 -4.85
CA SER A 175 14.22 12.31 -4.90
C SER A 175 13.23 11.16 -4.66
N CYS A 176 11.98 11.43 -4.23
CA CYS A 176 11.00 10.39 -3.92
C CYS A 176 10.40 9.78 -5.20
N PRO A 177 10.68 8.49 -5.51
CA PRO A 177 10.22 7.89 -6.77
C PRO A 177 8.72 7.59 -6.78
N THR A 178 8.10 7.49 -5.61
CA THR A 178 6.68 7.12 -5.46
C THR A 178 5.79 8.32 -5.16
N GLY A 179 6.36 9.51 -4.96
CA GLY A 179 5.60 10.70 -4.58
C GLY A 179 5.02 10.64 -3.16
N ALA A 180 5.59 9.80 -2.28
CA ALA A 180 5.19 9.74 -0.87
C ALA A 180 5.50 11.02 -0.07
N LEU A 181 6.35 11.87 -0.60
CA LEU A 181 6.69 13.18 -0.05
C LEU A 181 6.15 14.28 -0.96
N GLY A 182 5.55 15.29 -0.38
CA GLY A 182 4.99 16.45 -1.07
C GLY A 182 5.48 17.76 -0.47
N ALA A 183 5.46 18.81 -1.28
CA ALA A 183 5.67 20.19 -0.83
C ALA A 183 4.30 20.84 -0.56
N GLY A 184 4.18 21.63 0.49
CA GLY A 184 3.03 22.50 0.69
C GLY A 184 2.93 23.54 -0.42
N GLY A 185 1.71 24.01 -0.73
CA GLY A 185 1.49 24.97 -1.82
C GLY A 185 2.16 26.33 -1.57
N ASP A 186 1.43 27.23 -0.89
CA ASP A 186 1.89 28.61 -0.65
C ASP A 186 2.75 28.79 0.61
N THR A 187 2.85 27.76 1.44
CA THR A 187 3.69 27.76 2.65
C THR A 187 4.84 26.77 2.53
N PRO A 188 6.02 27.09 3.07
CA PRO A 188 7.14 26.16 3.19
C PRO A 188 6.73 24.98 4.08
N ARG A 189 6.37 23.83 3.46
CA ARG A 189 5.85 22.67 4.18
C ARG A 189 6.25 21.38 3.52
N LEU A 190 6.67 20.42 4.33
CA LEU A 190 6.96 19.06 3.92
C LEU A 190 5.84 18.13 4.38
N ASP A 191 5.15 17.55 3.44
CA ASP A 191 4.07 16.59 3.65
C ASP A 191 4.53 15.16 3.35
N PHE A 192 3.92 14.18 4.01
CA PHE A 192 4.20 12.77 3.81
C PHE A 192 2.93 11.93 3.83
N ARG A 193 2.83 10.96 2.91
CA ARG A 193 1.78 9.94 2.87
C ARG A 193 2.40 8.55 2.92
N GLU A 194 2.15 7.82 4.02
CA GLU A 194 2.79 6.55 4.29
C GLU A 194 2.37 5.45 3.29
N ALA A 195 1.11 5.48 2.83
CA ALA A 195 0.61 4.50 1.87
C ALA A 195 1.43 4.43 0.58
N ASP A 196 2.09 5.52 0.19
CA ASP A 196 2.93 5.57 -1.01
C ASP A 196 4.40 5.27 -0.73
N CYS A 197 4.82 5.25 0.54
CA CYS A 197 6.21 4.98 0.90
C CYS A 197 6.57 3.51 0.68
N VAL A 198 7.72 3.27 0.06
CA VAL A 198 8.29 1.92 -0.17
C VAL A 198 9.57 1.68 0.62
N GLN A 199 9.88 2.51 1.60
CA GLN A 199 11.06 2.38 2.48
C GLN A 199 12.40 2.29 1.72
N CYS A 200 12.51 2.90 0.53
CA CYS A 200 13.73 2.83 -0.29
C CYS A 200 14.92 3.65 0.27
N GLY A 201 14.67 4.57 1.19
CA GLY A 201 15.68 5.37 1.87
C GLY A 201 16.32 6.49 1.03
N LEU A 202 15.83 6.76 -0.19
CA LEU A 202 16.40 7.83 -1.04
C LEU A 202 16.24 9.19 -0.39
N CYS A 203 15.10 9.49 0.23
CA CYS A 203 14.86 10.75 0.93
C CYS A 203 15.86 11.01 2.08
N SER A 204 16.18 9.97 2.85
CA SER A 204 17.18 10.06 3.93
C SER A 204 18.59 10.26 3.39
N LYS A 205 18.95 9.59 2.29
CA LYS A 205 20.28 9.71 1.66
C LYS A 205 20.48 11.04 0.92
N SER A 206 19.40 11.61 0.38
CA SER A 206 19.45 12.89 -0.35
C SER A 206 19.34 14.11 0.56
N CYS A 207 19.03 13.93 1.84
CA CYS A 207 18.91 15.03 2.78
C CYS A 207 20.29 15.54 3.20
N PRO A 208 20.69 16.79 2.85
CA PRO A 208 22.00 17.32 3.22
C PRO A 208 22.15 17.51 4.74
N GLU A 209 21.03 17.78 5.42
CA GLU A 209 20.99 18.01 6.86
C GLU A 209 20.80 16.71 7.67
N SER A 210 20.72 15.55 7.00
CA SER A 210 20.42 14.27 7.65
C SER A 210 19.18 14.30 8.56
N ALA A 211 18.21 15.15 8.22
CA ALA A 211 17.02 15.40 9.02
C ALA A 211 15.98 14.27 8.94
N ILE A 212 16.14 13.30 8.02
CA ILE A 212 15.12 12.25 7.77
C ILE A 212 15.62 10.90 8.24
N ARG A 213 14.83 10.23 9.09
CA ARG A 213 15.02 8.86 9.53
C ARG A 213 13.85 7.98 9.05
N LEU A 214 14.16 6.76 8.58
CA LEU A 214 13.16 5.76 8.25
C LEU A 214 12.65 5.10 9.53
N THR A 215 11.34 4.84 9.57
CA THR A 215 10.66 4.08 10.65
C THR A 215 9.98 2.85 10.05
N PRO A 216 10.71 1.71 9.93
CA PRO A 216 10.15 0.47 9.38
C PRO A 216 8.99 -0.03 10.22
N GLY A 217 8.03 -0.72 9.57
CA GLY A 217 6.85 -1.29 10.21
C GLY A 217 5.55 -0.84 9.54
N PHE A 218 4.50 -1.60 9.71
CA PHE A 218 3.18 -1.32 9.15
C PHE A 218 2.34 -0.53 10.16
N LEU A 219 1.86 0.65 9.78
CA LEU A 219 0.93 1.42 10.60
C LEU A 219 -0.49 0.89 10.42
N ALA A 220 -1.04 0.30 11.48
CA ALA A 220 -2.42 -0.21 11.50
C ALA A 220 -3.42 0.93 11.78
N SER A 221 -3.50 1.88 10.85
CA SER A 221 -4.39 3.04 10.92
C SER A 221 -4.79 3.51 9.53
N ALA A 222 -6.01 4.06 9.40
CA ALA A 222 -6.44 4.74 8.18
C ALA A 222 -5.61 6.01 7.88
N GLU A 223 -4.91 6.55 8.88
CA GLU A 223 -4.04 7.71 8.74
C GLU A 223 -2.89 7.47 7.75
N ARG A 224 -2.49 6.19 7.55
CA ARG A 224 -1.44 5.84 6.57
C ARG A 224 -1.77 6.31 5.15
N SER A 225 -3.05 6.39 4.80
CA SER A 225 -3.53 6.83 3.48
C SER A 225 -3.74 8.35 3.39
N GLN A 226 -3.55 9.08 4.49
CA GLN A 226 -3.70 10.52 4.56
C GLN A 226 -2.35 11.23 4.48
N TRP A 227 -2.37 12.45 3.91
CA TRP A 227 -1.22 13.34 3.99
C TRP A 227 -1.09 13.90 5.41
N ARG A 228 0.11 13.83 5.97
CA ARG A 228 0.45 14.46 7.25
C ARG A 228 1.57 15.46 7.07
N VAL A 229 1.50 16.55 7.80
CA VAL A 229 2.58 17.53 7.85
C VAL A 229 3.75 16.96 8.66
N CYS A 230 4.93 16.93 8.08
CA CYS A 230 6.15 16.52 8.76
C CYS A 230 6.94 17.71 9.34
N HIS A 231 6.94 18.81 8.59
CA HIS A 231 7.55 20.07 9.00
C HIS A 231 6.92 21.21 8.22
N GLU A 232 6.66 22.32 8.89
CA GLU A 232 6.12 23.55 8.30
C GLU A 232 6.78 24.75 8.99
N ASP A 233 7.11 25.78 8.22
CA ASP A 233 7.65 27.03 8.74
C ASP A 233 6.95 28.23 8.10
N ALA A 234 7.06 29.36 8.76
CA ALA A 234 6.52 30.61 8.23
C ALA A 234 7.37 31.08 7.02
N PRO A 235 6.71 31.49 5.93
CA PRO A 235 7.45 31.95 4.77
C PRO A 235 8.17 33.26 5.09
N PHE A 236 9.44 33.35 4.66
CA PHE A 236 10.15 34.61 4.59
C PHE A 236 9.67 35.38 3.36
N HIS A 237 9.70 36.70 3.43
CA HIS A 237 9.34 37.55 2.32
C HIS A 237 10.55 38.35 1.83
N CYS A 238 10.76 38.36 0.52
CA CYS A 238 11.80 39.18 -0.08
C CYS A 238 11.53 40.66 0.22
N ILE A 239 12.51 41.35 0.80
CA ILE A 239 12.38 42.76 1.16
C ILE A 239 12.29 43.69 -0.06
N VAL A 240 12.63 43.21 -1.27
CA VAL A 240 12.60 43.99 -2.50
C VAL A 240 11.28 43.80 -3.27
N CYS A 241 10.79 42.55 -3.44
CA CYS A 241 9.63 42.26 -4.27
C CYS A 241 8.44 41.68 -3.48
N GLY A 242 8.58 41.41 -2.19
CA GLY A 242 7.52 40.82 -1.35
C GLY A 242 7.21 39.35 -1.63
N SER A 243 7.91 38.68 -2.55
CA SER A 243 7.69 37.27 -2.84
C SER A 243 8.05 36.40 -1.64
N ALA A 244 7.17 35.46 -1.31
CA ALA A 244 7.41 34.48 -0.26
C ALA A 244 8.47 33.44 -0.72
N PHE A 245 9.33 33.02 0.20
CA PHE A 245 10.31 31.93 0.02
C PHE A 245 10.57 31.17 1.34
N ALA A 246 11.08 29.94 1.24
CA ALA A 246 11.51 29.11 2.36
C ALA A 246 13.00 29.28 2.62
#